data_6ebd157125c2d4ed9163cdcd52b428f5
#
_entry.id   6ebd157125c2d4ed9163cdcd52b428f5
#
_cell.length_a   1.000
_cell.length_b   1.000
_cell.length_c   1.000
_cell.angle_alpha   90.00
_cell.angle_beta   90.00
_cell.angle_gamma   90.00
#
_symmetry.space_group_name_H-M   'P 1'
#
loop_
_entity.id
_entity.type
_entity.pdbx_description
1 polymer ?
#
loop_
_entity_poly.entity_id
_entity_poly.type
_entity_poly.pdbx_seq_one_letter_code
_entity_poly.pdbx_strand_id
1 'polypeptide(L)'
;SSAASDVYKRQELYGLPGTMSGLVAVGTVYGLMSLLVRWRGIGFIKRLFPPVVIGPVIILIGLSLAGSGVNMAKENWPLALVALLSAILASMLGRGMLRLIPIFCGIIVGFLTASLFGLIDFKPVIEAPWFAFPQFVKPSLSWEAVIFMIPVTIAPVIEHIGDVYAINEVTGKDFVKDPGLHRTMLGDGLACIVAGLIGGPPVTTYSEVTGAISLTKITDPAVIRIAAVSGIIFSVFGKVSALLKSIPAAVLGGIMLLLFGTIAAVGINSLIQNRTNLGDTRNLIIVSLILTFGIGGAAIEFGGFTMAGIGLSALLGVFLNLVLPKSKTLP
;
A
#
# COMPACT_ATOMS: atom_id res chain seq x y z
N SER A 1 -0.06 -2.50 -0.80
CA SER A 1 0.59 -1.87 0.36
C SER A 1 1.75 -2.73 0.85
N SER A 2 2.69 -2.14 1.57
CA SER A 2 3.85 -2.84 2.15
C SER A 2 3.43 -3.98 3.08
N ALA A 3 2.41 -3.74 3.90
CA ALA A 3 1.83 -4.77 4.76
C ALA A 3 1.29 -5.96 3.93
N ALA A 4 0.66 -5.69 2.77
CA ALA A 4 0.21 -6.75 1.88
C ALA A 4 1.38 -7.59 1.35
N SER A 5 2.49 -6.96 0.94
CA SER A 5 3.67 -7.67 0.44
C SER A 5 4.31 -8.56 1.49
N ASP A 6 4.45 -8.05 2.71
CA ASP A 6 5.05 -8.82 3.79
C ASP A 6 4.13 -9.97 4.23
N VAL A 7 2.81 -9.77 4.17
CA VAL A 7 1.82 -10.84 4.36
C VAL A 7 1.96 -11.91 3.28
N TYR A 8 2.05 -11.53 1.99
CA TYR A 8 2.19 -12.51 0.91
C TYR A 8 3.52 -13.29 0.97
N LYS A 9 4.64 -12.64 1.26
CA LYS A 9 5.94 -13.31 1.44
C LYS A 9 5.95 -14.32 2.60
N ARG A 10 5.17 -14.08 3.65
CA ARG A 10 5.06 -14.94 4.82
C ARG A 10 3.90 -15.93 4.75
N GLN A 11 3.03 -15.79 3.75
CA GLN A 11 1.99 -16.78 3.46
C GLN A 11 2.59 -18.17 3.20
N GLU A 12 3.79 -18.23 2.59
CA GLU A 12 4.54 -19.48 2.40
C GLU A 12 5.03 -20.08 3.73
N LEU A 13 5.31 -19.24 4.74
CA LEU A 13 5.82 -19.67 6.04
C LEU A 13 4.74 -20.08 7.05
N TYR A 14 3.64 -19.32 7.11
CA TYR A 14 2.60 -19.50 8.14
C TYR A 14 1.27 -19.97 7.58
N GLY A 15 1.16 -20.12 6.27
CA GLY A 15 -0.09 -20.37 5.58
C GLY A 15 -1.07 -19.17 5.63
N LEU A 16 -2.12 -19.22 4.80
CA LEU A 16 -3.17 -18.19 4.80
C LEU A 16 -3.81 -17.98 6.18
N PRO A 17 -4.23 -19.05 6.92
CA PRO A 17 -4.89 -18.87 8.21
C PRO A 17 -4.03 -18.15 9.26
N GLY A 18 -2.70 -18.42 9.29
CA GLY A 18 -1.77 -17.79 10.23
C GLY A 18 -1.55 -16.30 9.90
N THR A 19 -1.44 -15.94 8.61
CA THR A 19 -1.29 -14.55 8.19
C THR A 19 -2.50 -13.69 8.52
N MET A 20 -3.71 -14.28 8.56
CA MET A 20 -4.94 -13.58 8.95
C MET A 20 -4.89 -13.07 10.40
N SER A 21 -4.28 -13.82 11.32
CA SER A 21 -4.08 -13.33 12.70
C SER A 21 -3.16 -12.11 12.75
N GLY A 22 -2.16 -12.05 11.86
CA GLY A 22 -1.31 -10.88 11.70
C GLY A 22 -2.10 -9.64 11.23
N LEU A 23 -3.10 -9.81 10.35
CA LEU A 23 -3.97 -8.70 9.93
C LEU A 23 -4.86 -8.17 11.04
N VAL A 24 -5.38 -9.04 11.89
CA VAL A 24 -6.12 -8.63 13.10
C VAL A 24 -5.20 -7.82 14.01
N ALA A 25 -3.93 -8.21 14.15
CA ALA A 25 -2.94 -7.45 14.90
C ALA A 25 -2.68 -6.08 14.27
N VAL A 26 -2.54 -5.97 12.95
CA VAL A 26 -2.42 -4.69 12.22
C VAL A 26 -3.58 -3.76 12.58
N GLY A 27 -4.82 -4.24 12.45
CA GLY A 27 -5.99 -3.44 12.78
C GLY A 27 -6.05 -3.05 14.26
N THR A 28 -5.58 -3.91 15.16
CA THR A 28 -5.47 -3.60 16.59
C THR A 28 -4.45 -2.48 16.84
N VAL A 29 -3.28 -2.51 16.18
CA VAL A 29 -2.28 -1.44 16.26
C VAL A 29 -2.84 -0.12 15.74
N TYR A 30 -3.59 -0.12 14.63
CA TYR A 30 -4.30 1.07 14.15
C TYR A 30 -5.27 1.62 15.20
N GLY A 31 -6.03 0.74 15.85
CA GLY A 31 -6.94 1.11 16.94
C GLY A 31 -6.20 1.74 18.14
N LEU A 32 -5.07 1.17 18.54
CA LEU A 32 -4.23 1.72 19.61
C LEU A 32 -3.63 3.07 19.21
N MET A 33 -3.14 3.20 17.97
CA MET A 33 -2.64 4.47 17.46
C MET A 33 -3.75 5.52 17.36
N SER A 34 -4.94 5.14 16.94
CA SER A 34 -6.13 6.01 16.95
C SER A 34 -6.43 6.54 18.34
N LEU A 35 -6.43 5.65 19.35
CA LEU A 35 -6.65 6.03 20.75
C LEU A 35 -5.55 6.98 21.25
N LEU A 36 -4.30 6.72 20.89
CA LEU A 36 -3.16 7.55 21.24
C LEU A 36 -3.27 8.95 20.61
N VAL A 37 -3.67 9.03 19.32
CA VAL A 37 -3.93 10.30 18.63
C VAL A 37 -5.06 11.07 19.30
N ARG A 38 -6.12 10.38 19.71
CA ARG A 38 -7.25 11.00 20.44
C ARG A 38 -6.80 11.58 21.78
N TRP A 39 -5.91 10.89 22.48
CA TRP A 39 -5.47 11.27 23.83
C TRP A 39 -4.35 12.31 23.84
N ARG A 40 -3.30 12.11 23.03
CA ARG A 40 -2.09 12.94 22.99
C ARG A 40 -2.11 14.00 21.90
N GLY A 41 -3.05 13.90 20.96
CA GLY A 41 -3.15 14.78 19.81
C GLY A 41 -2.14 14.45 18.70
N ILE A 42 -2.26 15.15 17.58
CA ILE A 42 -1.44 14.93 16.37
C ILE A 42 0.03 15.34 16.58
N GLY A 43 0.31 16.26 17.50
CA GLY A 43 1.67 16.72 17.77
C GLY A 43 2.62 15.59 18.19
N PHE A 44 2.13 14.61 18.91
CA PHE A 44 2.91 13.42 19.29
C PHE A 44 3.30 12.59 18.05
N ILE A 45 2.35 12.37 17.14
CA ILE A 45 2.59 11.60 15.92
C ILE A 45 3.60 12.31 15.02
N LYS A 46 3.46 13.62 14.81
CA LYS A 46 4.43 14.43 14.03
C LYS A 46 5.85 14.39 14.62
N ARG A 47 5.97 14.27 15.93
CA ARG A 47 7.27 14.14 16.60
C ARG A 47 7.88 12.76 16.42
N LEU A 48 7.05 11.70 16.44
CA LEU A 48 7.50 10.33 16.29
C LEU A 48 7.84 9.99 14.85
N PHE A 49 7.00 10.46 13.93
CA PHE A 49 7.07 10.21 12.49
C PHE A 49 7.24 11.53 11.70
N PRO A 50 8.41 12.18 11.78
CA PRO A 50 8.69 13.36 10.96
C PRO A 50 8.95 12.95 9.49
N PRO A 51 8.84 13.89 8.53
CA PRO A 51 9.06 13.61 7.11
C PRO A 51 10.38 12.91 6.77
N VAL A 52 11.44 13.16 7.54
CA VAL A 52 12.75 12.51 7.41
C VAL A 52 12.70 11.00 7.68
N VAL A 53 11.67 10.51 8.39
CA VAL A 53 11.41 9.09 8.60
C VAL A 53 10.37 8.58 7.60
N ILE A 54 9.28 9.33 7.42
CA ILE A 54 8.15 8.95 6.55
C ILE A 54 8.61 8.78 5.10
N GLY A 55 9.31 9.77 4.54
CA GLY A 55 9.73 9.76 3.15
C GLY A 55 10.53 8.51 2.76
N PRO A 56 11.63 8.20 3.46
CA PRO A 56 12.44 7.00 3.17
C PRO A 56 11.68 5.69 3.36
N VAL A 57 10.77 5.60 4.34
CA VAL A 57 9.94 4.40 4.53
C VAL A 57 9.00 4.19 3.33
N ILE A 58 8.37 5.25 2.81
CA ILE A 58 7.54 5.17 1.60
C ILE A 58 8.38 4.80 0.37
N ILE A 59 9.57 5.40 0.20
CA ILE A 59 10.51 5.02 -0.87
C ILE A 59 10.83 3.53 -0.78
N LEU A 60 11.16 3.05 0.41
CA LEU A 60 11.48 1.65 0.66
C LEU A 60 10.33 0.71 0.34
N ILE A 61 9.08 1.08 0.65
CA ILE A 61 7.88 0.33 0.28
C ILE A 61 7.85 0.10 -1.23
N GLY A 62 7.92 1.17 -2.03
CA GLY A 62 7.89 1.07 -3.47
C GLY A 62 9.04 0.21 -4.04
N LEU A 63 10.26 0.45 -3.59
CA LEU A 63 11.45 -0.26 -4.08
C LEU A 63 11.48 -1.74 -3.68
N SER A 64 11.05 -2.07 -2.47
CA SER A 64 10.99 -3.47 -2.00
C SER A 64 10.00 -4.33 -2.81
N LEU A 65 8.94 -3.71 -3.31
CA LEU A 65 7.91 -4.37 -4.11
C LEU A 65 8.27 -4.43 -5.60
N ALA A 66 9.15 -3.55 -6.07
CA ALA A 66 9.54 -3.47 -7.47
C ALA A 66 10.09 -4.81 -7.99
N GLY A 67 10.83 -5.57 -7.15
CA GLY A 67 11.33 -6.90 -7.48
C GLY A 67 10.23 -7.89 -7.87
N SER A 68 9.08 -7.84 -7.18
CA SER A 68 7.92 -8.68 -7.52
C SER A 68 7.32 -8.28 -8.87
N GLY A 69 7.20 -6.98 -9.15
CA GLY A 69 6.76 -6.48 -10.46
C GLY A 69 7.67 -6.94 -11.59
N VAL A 70 9.00 -6.83 -11.40
CA VAL A 70 10.00 -7.31 -12.37
C VAL A 70 9.88 -8.81 -12.59
N ASN A 71 9.72 -9.62 -11.55
CA ASN A 71 9.60 -11.07 -11.68
C ASN A 71 8.35 -11.47 -12.47
N MET A 72 7.21 -10.81 -12.24
CA MET A 72 6.00 -11.04 -13.03
C MET A 72 6.17 -10.56 -14.48
N ALA A 73 6.82 -9.42 -14.72
CA ALA A 73 7.08 -8.91 -16.07
C ALA A 73 8.01 -9.81 -16.88
N LYS A 74 8.97 -10.50 -16.22
CA LYS A 74 9.92 -11.45 -16.86
C LYS A 74 9.25 -12.62 -17.56
N GLU A 75 8.04 -13.01 -17.17
CA GLU A 75 7.33 -14.09 -17.82
C GLU A 75 7.07 -13.77 -19.31
N ASN A 76 6.80 -12.50 -19.64
CA ASN A 76 6.64 -12.02 -20.99
C ASN A 76 6.88 -10.51 -21.08
N TRP A 77 8.13 -10.08 -21.27
CA TRP A 77 8.50 -8.67 -21.35
C TRP A 77 7.75 -7.87 -22.43
N PRO A 78 7.57 -8.34 -23.67
CA PRO A 78 6.79 -7.62 -24.67
C PRO A 78 5.39 -7.28 -24.19
N LEU A 79 4.71 -8.24 -23.57
CA LEU A 79 3.35 -8.05 -23.05
C LEU A 79 3.33 -7.10 -21.86
N ALA A 80 4.30 -7.21 -20.94
CA ALA A 80 4.46 -6.30 -19.80
C ALA A 80 4.70 -4.85 -20.26
N LEU A 81 5.55 -4.67 -21.29
CA LEU A 81 5.81 -3.35 -21.86
C LEU A 81 4.60 -2.75 -22.55
N VAL A 82 3.81 -3.54 -23.27
CA VAL A 82 2.54 -3.08 -23.87
C VAL A 82 1.60 -2.55 -22.79
N ALA A 83 1.41 -3.28 -21.70
CA ALA A 83 0.56 -2.86 -20.58
C ALA A 83 1.09 -1.58 -19.91
N LEU A 84 2.40 -1.54 -19.63
CA LEU A 84 3.08 -0.39 -19.02
C LEU A 84 2.97 0.86 -19.88
N LEU A 85 3.34 0.76 -21.17
CA LEU A 85 3.31 1.89 -22.10
C LEU A 85 1.89 2.40 -22.30
N SER A 86 0.91 1.50 -22.40
CA SER A 86 -0.50 1.88 -22.52
C SER A 86 -0.99 2.65 -21.29
N ALA A 87 -0.59 2.24 -20.10
CA ALA A 87 -0.91 2.98 -18.87
C ALA A 87 -0.23 4.37 -18.85
N ILE A 88 1.04 4.46 -19.24
CA ILE A 88 1.77 5.74 -19.34
C ILE A 88 1.10 6.66 -20.36
N LEU A 89 0.79 6.17 -21.56
CA LEU A 89 0.12 6.95 -22.60
C LEU A 89 -1.26 7.43 -22.16
N ALA A 90 -2.04 6.56 -21.50
CA ALA A 90 -3.33 6.94 -20.95
C ALA A 90 -3.20 8.04 -19.87
N SER A 91 -2.18 7.97 -19.03
CA SER A 91 -1.91 8.98 -18.01
C SER A 91 -1.48 10.33 -18.60
N MET A 92 -0.61 10.32 -19.61
CA MET A 92 0.00 11.54 -20.17
C MET A 92 -0.84 12.18 -21.29
N LEU A 93 -1.34 11.35 -22.21
CA LEU A 93 -2.05 11.81 -23.41
C LEU A 93 -3.56 11.63 -23.31
N GLY A 94 -4.05 10.88 -22.33
CA GLY A 94 -5.47 10.65 -22.11
C GLY A 94 -6.22 11.95 -21.81
N ARG A 95 -7.46 12.03 -22.30
CA ARG A 95 -8.39 13.13 -22.03
C ARG A 95 -9.61 12.61 -21.28
N GLY A 96 -10.18 13.42 -20.39
CA GLY A 96 -11.36 13.04 -19.61
C GLY A 96 -11.15 11.75 -18.80
N MET A 97 -12.03 10.79 -18.94
CA MET A 97 -12.01 9.52 -18.18
C MET A 97 -10.75 8.69 -18.38
N LEU A 98 -10.15 8.66 -19.58
CA LEU A 98 -8.94 7.84 -19.82
C LEU A 98 -7.77 8.26 -18.95
N ARG A 99 -7.63 9.55 -18.68
CA ARG A 99 -6.58 10.07 -17.80
C ARG A 99 -6.80 9.69 -16.32
N LEU A 100 -8.05 9.40 -15.94
CA LEU A 100 -8.41 9.04 -14.56
C LEU A 100 -8.13 7.58 -14.23
N ILE A 101 -8.12 6.70 -15.25
CA ILE A 101 -8.04 5.25 -15.08
C ILE A 101 -6.87 4.64 -15.89
N PRO A 102 -5.65 5.20 -15.82
CA PRO A 102 -4.54 4.77 -16.66
C PRO A 102 -4.16 3.30 -16.43
N ILE A 103 -4.17 2.85 -15.19
CA ILE A 103 -3.90 1.46 -14.79
C ILE A 103 -4.89 0.52 -15.48
N PHE A 104 -6.18 0.86 -15.43
CA PHE A 104 -7.23 0.05 -16.06
C PHE A 104 -7.07 -0.01 -17.58
N CYS A 105 -6.70 1.12 -18.22
CA CYS A 105 -6.37 1.15 -19.64
C CYS A 105 -5.21 0.21 -19.98
N GLY A 106 -4.13 0.23 -19.18
CA GLY A 106 -2.99 -0.66 -19.37
C GLY A 106 -3.37 -2.13 -19.20
N ILE A 107 -4.19 -2.47 -18.21
CA ILE A 107 -4.69 -3.84 -18.00
C ILE A 107 -5.53 -4.28 -19.20
N ILE A 108 -6.48 -3.46 -19.67
CA ILE A 108 -7.34 -3.81 -20.81
C ILE A 108 -6.51 -4.02 -22.08
N VAL A 109 -5.62 -3.09 -22.42
CA VAL A 109 -4.79 -3.20 -23.63
C VAL A 109 -3.87 -4.41 -23.53
N GLY A 110 -3.23 -4.64 -22.39
CA GLY A 110 -2.39 -5.82 -22.16
C GLY A 110 -3.19 -7.12 -22.26
N PHE A 111 -4.39 -7.18 -21.66
CA PHE A 111 -5.28 -8.33 -21.72
C PHE A 111 -5.75 -8.61 -23.15
N LEU A 112 -6.20 -7.59 -23.90
CA LEU A 112 -6.60 -7.73 -25.30
C LEU A 112 -5.44 -8.20 -26.17
N THR A 113 -4.24 -7.65 -25.97
CA THR A 113 -3.03 -8.09 -26.67
C THR A 113 -2.75 -9.57 -26.36
N ALA A 114 -2.78 -9.98 -25.10
CA ALA A 114 -2.58 -11.36 -24.71
C ALA A 114 -3.63 -12.30 -25.33
N SER A 115 -4.89 -11.86 -25.41
CA SER A 115 -5.98 -12.60 -26.04
C SER A 115 -5.76 -12.79 -27.54
N LEU A 116 -5.33 -11.74 -28.26
CA LEU A 116 -5.03 -11.80 -29.69
C LEU A 116 -3.89 -12.77 -30.03
N PHE A 117 -2.91 -12.89 -29.12
CA PHE A 117 -1.80 -13.84 -29.30
C PHE A 117 -2.09 -15.23 -28.72
N GLY A 118 -3.33 -15.51 -28.27
CA GLY A 118 -3.72 -16.81 -27.73
C GLY A 118 -3.03 -17.19 -26.41
N LEU A 119 -2.57 -16.20 -25.65
CA LEU A 119 -1.86 -16.40 -24.37
C LEU A 119 -2.81 -16.56 -23.17
N ILE A 120 -4.12 -16.47 -23.40
CA ILE A 120 -5.13 -16.56 -22.35
C ILE A 120 -5.93 -17.85 -22.49
N ASP A 121 -5.99 -18.62 -21.42
CA ASP A 121 -6.94 -19.72 -21.33
C ASP A 121 -8.30 -19.21 -20.82
N PHE A 122 -9.31 -19.24 -21.68
CA PHE A 122 -10.67 -18.82 -21.36
C PHE A 122 -11.54 -19.94 -20.75
N LYS A 123 -11.06 -21.18 -20.70
CA LYS A 123 -11.84 -22.29 -20.11
C LYS A 123 -12.31 -21.99 -18.70
N PRO A 124 -11.45 -21.50 -17.76
CA PRO A 124 -11.90 -21.16 -16.42
C PRO A 124 -13.00 -20.10 -16.38
N VAL A 125 -13.00 -19.16 -17.34
CA VAL A 125 -14.03 -18.12 -17.44
C VAL A 125 -15.34 -18.68 -17.97
N ILE A 126 -15.29 -19.59 -18.96
CA ILE A 126 -16.46 -20.22 -19.54
C ILE A 126 -17.14 -21.14 -18.52
N GLU A 127 -16.36 -21.93 -17.81
CA GLU A 127 -16.84 -22.92 -16.83
C GLU A 127 -17.25 -22.28 -15.48
N ALA A 128 -16.80 -21.05 -15.19
CA ALA A 128 -17.15 -20.36 -13.95
C ALA A 128 -18.67 -20.15 -13.84
N PRO A 129 -19.25 -20.36 -12.65
CA PRO A 129 -20.65 -20.05 -12.42
C PRO A 129 -20.88 -18.53 -12.49
N TRP A 130 -22.08 -18.11 -12.85
CA TRP A 130 -22.44 -16.68 -12.82
C TRP A 130 -22.37 -16.11 -11.41
N PHE A 131 -22.84 -16.85 -10.43
CA PHE A 131 -22.79 -16.47 -9.02
C PHE A 131 -21.94 -17.47 -8.24
N ALA A 132 -20.98 -16.94 -7.50
CA ALA A 132 -20.12 -17.71 -6.62
C ALA A 132 -19.87 -16.89 -5.35
N PHE A 133 -20.14 -17.46 -4.20
CA PHE A 133 -19.77 -16.79 -2.95
C PHE A 133 -18.26 -16.91 -2.73
N PRO A 134 -17.62 -15.82 -2.22
CA PRO A 134 -16.22 -15.86 -1.83
C PRO A 134 -15.95 -16.99 -0.82
N GLN A 135 -14.81 -17.66 -0.99
CA GLN A 135 -14.39 -18.67 -0.02
C GLN A 135 -13.72 -17.96 1.17
N PHE A 136 -14.40 -17.98 2.30
CA PHE A 136 -13.88 -17.40 3.53
C PHE A 136 -12.90 -18.37 4.21
N VAL A 137 -11.73 -17.86 4.57
CA VAL A 137 -10.70 -18.60 5.29
C VAL A 137 -10.79 -18.22 6.77
N LYS A 138 -10.95 -19.22 7.64
CA LYS A 138 -10.96 -18.97 9.08
C LYS A 138 -9.53 -18.66 9.56
N PRO A 139 -9.32 -17.57 10.31
CA PRO A 139 -8.01 -17.27 10.87
C PRO A 139 -7.60 -18.36 11.88
N SER A 140 -6.32 -18.69 11.89
CA SER A 140 -5.69 -19.45 12.97
C SER A 140 -4.71 -18.55 13.70
N LEU A 141 -4.65 -18.66 15.02
CA LEU A 141 -3.75 -17.83 15.81
C LEU A 141 -2.30 -18.26 15.56
N SER A 142 -1.50 -17.34 15.04
CA SER A 142 -0.05 -17.45 14.92
C SER A 142 0.61 -16.27 15.63
N TRP A 143 1.19 -16.50 16.80
CA TRP A 143 1.89 -15.46 17.54
C TRP A 143 3.08 -14.88 16.78
N GLU A 144 3.74 -15.69 15.97
CA GLU A 144 4.85 -15.26 15.12
C GLU A 144 4.38 -14.25 14.06
N ALA A 145 3.24 -14.52 13.40
CA ALA A 145 2.64 -13.59 12.45
C ALA A 145 2.18 -12.29 13.14
N VAL A 146 1.57 -12.39 14.31
CA VAL A 146 1.13 -11.25 15.12
C VAL A 146 2.30 -10.34 15.49
N ILE A 147 3.36 -10.91 16.08
CA ILE A 147 4.53 -10.13 16.52
C ILE A 147 5.25 -9.51 15.33
N PHE A 148 5.35 -10.23 14.21
CA PHE A 148 5.95 -9.71 12.98
C PHE A 148 5.18 -8.52 12.40
N MET A 149 3.84 -8.56 12.40
CA MET A 149 3.02 -7.54 11.77
C MET A 149 2.92 -6.24 12.58
N ILE A 150 3.15 -6.27 13.89
CA ILE A 150 3.11 -5.08 14.74
C ILE A 150 4.06 -3.97 14.24
N PRO A 151 5.37 -4.21 14.06
CA PRO A 151 6.27 -3.17 13.55
C PRO A 151 6.00 -2.80 12.09
N VAL A 152 5.55 -3.75 11.27
CA VAL A 152 5.21 -3.49 9.86
C VAL A 152 4.05 -2.51 9.74
N THR A 153 3.13 -2.51 10.70
CA THR A 153 1.96 -1.60 10.72
C THR A 153 2.35 -0.11 10.78
N ILE A 154 3.54 0.21 11.25
CA ILE A 154 4.01 1.60 11.32
C ILE A 154 4.01 2.26 9.92
N ALA A 155 4.41 1.53 8.89
CA ALA A 155 4.46 2.04 7.54
C ALA A 155 3.08 2.46 6.99
N PRO A 156 2.03 1.61 6.98
CA PRO A 156 0.70 2.03 6.53
C PRO A 156 0.03 3.06 7.44
N VAL A 157 0.34 3.11 8.74
CA VAL A 157 -0.12 4.22 9.62
C VAL A 157 0.44 5.55 9.16
N ILE A 158 1.72 5.59 8.79
CA ILE A 158 2.37 6.78 8.26
C ILE A 158 1.76 7.19 6.92
N GLU A 159 1.54 6.22 6.02
CA GLU A 159 0.90 6.41 4.73
C GLU A 159 -0.50 7.02 4.90
N HIS A 160 -1.34 6.44 5.77
CA HIS A 160 -2.66 6.97 6.10
C HIS A 160 -2.63 8.44 6.52
N ILE A 161 -1.69 8.82 7.40
CA ILE A 161 -1.55 10.21 7.84
C ILE A 161 -1.22 11.12 6.66
N GLY A 162 -0.29 10.71 5.80
CA GLY A 162 0.08 11.43 4.58
C GLY A 162 -1.10 11.63 3.63
N ASP A 163 -1.88 10.58 3.41
CA ASP A 163 -3.04 10.59 2.53
C ASP A 163 -4.17 11.48 3.05
N VAL A 164 -4.42 11.50 4.37
CA VAL A 164 -5.39 12.43 4.96
C VAL A 164 -4.97 13.89 4.74
N TYR A 165 -3.69 14.21 4.81
CA TYR A 165 -3.22 15.55 4.45
C TYR A 165 -3.38 15.84 2.95
N ALA A 166 -3.05 14.88 2.09
CA ALA A 166 -3.21 15.03 0.65
C ALA A 166 -4.69 15.26 0.24
N ILE A 167 -5.63 14.52 0.85
CA ILE A 167 -7.05 14.70 0.59
C ILE A 167 -7.57 16.06 1.11
N ASN A 168 -7.02 16.57 2.22
CA ASN A 168 -7.33 17.91 2.70
C ASN A 168 -6.99 18.99 1.66
N GLU A 169 -5.80 18.90 1.06
CA GLU A 169 -5.36 19.85 0.03
C GLU A 169 -6.26 19.81 -1.21
N VAL A 170 -6.66 18.61 -1.64
CA VAL A 170 -7.49 18.41 -2.83
C VAL A 170 -8.92 18.88 -2.61
N THR A 171 -9.48 18.66 -1.42
CA THR A 171 -10.89 18.93 -1.10
C THR A 171 -11.11 20.31 -0.50
N GLY A 172 -10.06 20.95 0.03
CA GLY A 172 -10.16 22.18 0.79
C GLY A 172 -10.81 22.01 2.17
N LYS A 173 -10.97 20.75 2.65
CA LYS A 173 -11.55 20.42 3.95
C LYS A 173 -10.46 19.91 4.90
N ASP A 174 -10.61 20.13 6.19
CA ASP A 174 -9.67 19.66 7.21
C ASP A 174 -10.17 18.38 7.90
N PHE A 175 -9.97 17.24 7.25
CA PHE A 175 -10.33 15.92 7.80
C PHE A 175 -9.45 15.49 8.99
N VAL A 176 -8.35 16.18 9.20
CA VAL A 176 -7.51 15.98 10.38
C VAL A 176 -8.21 16.49 11.64
N LYS A 177 -9.03 17.55 11.50
CA LYS A 177 -9.87 18.07 12.58
C LYS A 177 -11.26 17.44 12.62
N ASP A 178 -11.94 17.38 11.50
CA ASP A 178 -13.28 16.85 11.39
C ASP A 178 -13.41 15.91 10.16
N PRO A 179 -13.64 14.64 10.38
CA PRO A 179 -14.03 13.91 11.61
C PRO A 179 -12.90 13.68 12.62
N GLY A 180 -11.66 14.00 12.29
CA GLY A 180 -10.48 13.82 13.10
C GLY A 180 -9.67 12.58 12.73
N LEU A 181 -8.34 12.74 12.66
CA LEU A 181 -7.41 11.68 12.27
C LEU A 181 -7.60 10.37 13.06
N HIS A 182 -7.97 10.46 14.34
CA HIS A 182 -8.24 9.29 15.16
C HIS A 182 -9.41 8.44 14.65
N ARG A 183 -10.43 9.06 14.04
CA ARG A 183 -11.59 8.33 13.48
C ARG A 183 -11.25 7.68 12.14
N THR A 184 -10.49 8.37 11.30
CA THR A 184 -10.06 7.81 10.01
C THR A 184 -9.13 6.61 10.21
N MET A 185 -8.16 6.72 11.13
CA MET A 185 -7.30 5.60 11.53
C MET A 185 -8.08 4.43 12.14
N LEU A 186 -9.11 4.71 12.95
CA LEU A 186 -9.96 3.65 13.49
C LEU A 186 -10.72 2.93 12.38
N GLY A 187 -11.16 3.66 11.34
CA GLY A 187 -11.82 3.08 10.16
C GLY A 187 -10.92 2.06 9.45
N ASP A 188 -9.67 2.42 9.15
CA ASP A 188 -8.69 1.51 8.55
C ASP A 188 -8.39 0.30 9.46
N GLY A 189 -8.25 0.55 10.76
CA GLY A 189 -8.04 -0.51 11.74
C GLY A 189 -9.17 -1.53 11.78
N LEU A 190 -10.40 -1.06 11.83
CA LEU A 190 -11.59 -1.92 11.82
C LEU A 190 -11.71 -2.69 10.49
N ALA A 191 -11.41 -2.04 9.37
CA ALA A 191 -11.41 -2.69 8.06
C ALA A 191 -10.36 -3.82 7.99
N CYS A 192 -9.15 -3.60 8.53
CA CYS A 192 -8.12 -4.64 8.64
C CYS A 192 -8.55 -5.81 9.54
N ILE A 193 -9.18 -5.52 10.68
CA ILE A 193 -9.70 -6.57 11.58
C ILE A 193 -10.75 -7.41 10.86
N VAL A 194 -11.73 -6.77 10.22
CA VAL A 194 -12.78 -7.48 9.47
C VAL A 194 -12.17 -8.30 8.35
N ALA A 195 -11.24 -7.73 7.56
CA ALA A 195 -10.54 -8.44 6.50
C ALA A 195 -9.81 -9.68 7.05
N GLY A 196 -9.07 -9.53 8.16
CA GLY A 196 -8.38 -10.64 8.82
C GLY A 196 -9.32 -11.74 9.32
N LEU A 197 -10.51 -11.38 9.82
CA LEU A 197 -11.48 -12.36 10.33
C LEU A 197 -12.19 -13.13 9.22
N ILE A 198 -12.38 -12.55 8.05
CA ILE A 198 -13.08 -13.19 6.92
C ILE A 198 -12.14 -13.78 5.87
N GLY A 199 -10.81 -13.66 6.05
CA GLY A 199 -9.82 -14.18 5.10
C GLY A 199 -9.57 -13.26 3.92
N GLY A 200 -9.85 -11.95 4.06
CA GLY A 200 -9.59 -10.94 3.06
C GLY A 200 -8.14 -10.45 3.06
N PRO A 201 -7.71 -9.71 2.01
CA PRO A 201 -6.40 -9.08 1.96
C PRO A 201 -6.30 -7.91 2.96
N PRO A 202 -5.08 -7.49 3.32
CA PRO A 202 -4.90 -6.27 4.10
C PRO A 202 -5.43 -5.06 3.33
N VAL A 203 -6.09 -4.17 4.05
CA VAL A 203 -6.64 -2.92 3.52
C VAL A 203 -5.90 -1.73 4.11
N THR A 204 -5.75 -0.68 3.33
CA THR A 204 -5.13 0.59 3.73
C THR A 204 -5.67 1.71 2.84
N THR A 205 -5.36 2.94 3.20
CA THR A 205 -5.67 4.12 2.39
C THR A 205 -4.87 4.09 1.07
N TYR A 206 -5.44 4.60 -0.02
CA TYR A 206 -4.83 4.64 -1.35
C TYR A 206 -4.70 6.07 -1.86
N SER A 207 -3.47 6.54 -2.02
CA SER A 207 -3.14 7.88 -2.56
C SER A 207 -3.63 8.07 -3.99
N GLU A 208 -3.69 7.00 -4.80
CA GLU A 208 -4.15 7.05 -6.19
C GLU A 208 -5.59 7.54 -6.31
N VAL A 209 -6.43 7.21 -5.34
CA VAL A 209 -7.83 7.70 -5.29
C VAL A 209 -7.86 9.21 -5.08
N THR A 210 -6.95 9.75 -4.27
CA THR A 210 -6.79 11.21 -4.09
C THR A 210 -6.45 11.90 -5.40
N GLY A 211 -5.60 11.29 -6.23
CA GLY A 211 -5.31 11.76 -7.59
C GLY A 211 -6.57 11.81 -8.47
N ALA A 212 -7.39 10.77 -8.45
CA ALA A 212 -8.65 10.72 -9.18
C ALA A 212 -9.64 11.81 -8.70
N ILE A 213 -9.77 12.02 -7.39
CA ILE A 213 -10.59 13.07 -6.79
C ILE A 213 -10.10 14.46 -7.22
N SER A 214 -8.79 14.67 -7.25
CA SER A 214 -8.19 15.93 -7.70
C SER A 214 -8.55 16.29 -9.14
N LEU A 215 -8.62 15.29 -10.00
CA LEU A 215 -8.94 15.48 -11.43
C LEU A 215 -10.44 15.60 -11.68
N THR A 216 -11.27 14.81 -11.02
CA THR A 216 -12.72 14.80 -11.19
C THR A 216 -13.41 15.94 -10.43
N LYS A 217 -12.75 16.45 -9.38
CA LYS A 217 -13.34 17.39 -8.41
C LYS A 217 -14.58 16.84 -7.67
N ILE A 218 -14.79 15.52 -7.71
CA ILE A 218 -15.86 14.84 -6.99
C ILE A 218 -15.37 14.54 -5.57
N THR A 219 -15.81 15.34 -4.61
CA THR A 219 -15.35 15.28 -3.21
C THR A 219 -16.40 14.70 -2.25
N ASP A 220 -17.54 14.20 -2.78
CA ASP A 220 -18.60 13.62 -1.96
C ASP A 220 -18.22 12.19 -1.52
N PRO A 221 -18.12 11.91 -0.21
CA PRO A 221 -17.86 10.57 0.30
C PRO A 221 -18.89 9.51 -0.11
N ALA A 222 -20.10 9.92 -0.53
CA ALA A 222 -21.12 9.00 -1.01
C ALA A 222 -20.65 8.20 -2.24
N VAL A 223 -19.85 8.81 -3.12
CA VAL A 223 -19.29 8.15 -4.31
C VAL A 223 -18.39 6.98 -3.90
N ILE A 224 -17.53 7.17 -2.89
CA ILE A 224 -16.65 6.11 -2.39
C ILE A 224 -17.45 4.99 -1.71
N ARG A 225 -18.51 5.34 -0.97
CA ARG A 225 -19.43 4.33 -0.39
C ARG A 225 -20.14 3.50 -1.44
N ILE A 226 -20.61 4.13 -2.51
CA ILE A 226 -21.23 3.43 -3.65
C ILE A 226 -20.22 2.52 -4.33
N ALA A 227 -18.99 3.00 -4.55
CA ALA A 227 -17.91 2.19 -5.11
C ALA A 227 -17.61 0.95 -4.25
N ALA A 228 -17.56 1.09 -2.93
CA ALA A 228 -17.35 -0.02 -2.00
C ALA A 228 -18.49 -1.05 -2.08
N VAL A 229 -19.75 -0.61 -2.07
CA VAL A 229 -20.92 -1.48 -2.23
C VAL A 229 -20.91 -2.20 -3.59
N SER A 230 -20.56 -1.47 -4.66
CA SER A 230 -20.41 -2.06 -6.00
C SER A 230 -19.33 -3.14 -6.03
N GLY A 231 -18.18 -2.91 -5.36
CA GLY A 231 -17.12 -3.91 -5.22
C GLY A 231 -17.60 -5.20 -4.52
N ILE A 232 -18.39 -5.06 -3.45
CA ILE A 232 -19.00 -6.21 -2.75
C ILE A 232 -19.95 -6.96 -3.69
N ILE A 233 -20.78 -6.25 -4.44
CA ILE A 233 -21.71 -6.87 -5.41
C ILE A 233 -20.91 -7.61 -6.49
N PHE A 234 -19.87 -6.98 -7.07
CA PHE A 234 -19.04 -7.62 -8.09
C PHE A 234 -18.30 -8.86 -7.59
N SER A 235 -17.96 -8.93 -6.30
CA SER A 235 -17.29 -10.10 -5.72
C SER A 235 -18.10 -11.40 -5.77
N VAL A 236 -19.44 -11.29 -5.88
CA VAL A 236 -20.35 -12.44 -5.98
C VAL A 236 -20.45 -12.99 -7.42
N PHE A 237 -19.98 -12.23 -8.42
CA PHE A 237 -19.99 -12.69 -9.80
C PHE A 237 -18.78 -13.58 -10.10
N GLY A 238 -18.96 -14.90 -10.14
CA GLY A 238 -17.89 -15.86 -10.38
C GLY A 238 -17.21 -15.67 -11.72
N LYS A 239 -17.94 -15.32 -12.79
CA LYS A 239 -17.36 -15.03 -14.11
C LYS A 239 -16.44 -13.80 -14.09
N VAL A 240 -16.78 -12.74 -13.34
CA VAL A 240 -15.92 -11.57 -13.17
C VAL A 240 -14.63 -11.96 -12.44
N SER A 241 -14.75 -12.75 -11.37
CA SER A 241 -13.59 -13.25 -10.63
C SER A 241 -12.70 -14.13 -11.49
N ALA A 242 -13.27 -15.02 -12.31
CA ALA A 242 -12.52 -15.86 -13.23
C ALA A 242 -11.82 -15.05 -14.32
N LEU A 243 -12.48 -14.01 -14.87
CA LEU A 243 -11.90 -13.09 -15.84
C LEU A 243 -10.70 -12.34 -15.24
N LEU A 244 -10.81 -11.82 -14.03
CA LEU A 244 -9.71 -11.14 -13.36
C LEU A 244 -8.52 -12.09 -13.10
N LYS A 245 -8.79 -13.36 -12.76
CA LYS A 245 -7.76 -14.38 -12.56
C LYS A 245 -7.09 -14.82 -13.87
N SER A 246 -7.75 -14.64 -15.01
CA SER A 246 -7.18 -14.98 -16.33
C SER A 246 -6.23 -13.92 -16.88
N ILE A 247 -6.07 -12.77 -16.19
CA ILE A 247 -5.10 -11.74 -16.59
C ILE A 247 -3.68 -12.30 -16.43
N PRO A 248 -2.86 -12.32 -17.51
CA PRO A 248 -1.51 -12.84 -17.42
C PRO A 248 -0.65 -12.08 -16.42
N ALA A 249 0.19 -12.80 -15.67
CA ALA A 249 1.07 -12.19 -14.67
C ALA A 249 1.98 -11.11 -15.27
N ALA A 250 2.44 -11.28 -16.52
CA ALA A 250 3.23 -10.29 -17.22
C ALA A 250 2.50 -8.94 -17.40
N VAL A 251 1.19 -8.95 -17.68
CA VAL A 251 0.37 -7.71 -17.77
C VAL A 251 0.36 -7.00 -16.44
N LEU A 252 0.07 -7.75 -15.37
CA LEU A 252 0.08 -7.21 -14.01
C LEU A 252 1.47 -6.72 -13.61
N GLY A 253 2.53 -7.45 -13.98
CA GLY A 253 3.91 -7.07 -13.75
C GLY A 253 4.26 -5.71 -14.36
N GLY A 254 3.87 -5.47 -15.62
CA GLY A 254 4.05 -4.17 -16.28
C GLY A 254 3.36 -3.02 -15.51
N ILE A 255 2.13 -3.24 -15.07
CA ILE A 255 1.39 -2.25 -14.27
C ILE A 255 2.01 -2.05 -12.88
N MET A 256 2.44 -3.14 -12.24
CA MET A 256 3.08 -3.06 -10.91
C MET A 256 4.40 -2.27 -10.94
N LEU A 257 5.18 -2.34 -12.03
CA LEU A 257 6.36 -1.51 -12.18
C LEU A 257 6.03 -0.02 -12.11
N LEU A 258 4.95 0.41 -12.77
CA LEU A 258 4.48 1.80 -12.70
C LEU A 258 4.02 2.16 -11.28
N LEU A 259 3.19 1.31 -10.67
CA LEU A 259 2.64 1.54 -9.33
C LEU A 259 3.74 1.65 -8.27
N PHE A 260 4.67 0.70 -8.22
CA PHE A 260 5.74 0.71 -7.22
C PHE A 260 6.72 1.86 -7.45
N GLY A 261 6.97 2.22 -8.72
CA GLY A 261 7.74 3.41 -9.05
C GLY A 261 7.06 4.69 -8.58
N THR A 262 5.74 4.82 -8.76
CA THR A 262 5.00 6.00 -8.28
C THR A 262 4.97 6.07 -6.76
N ILE A 263 4.84 4.94 -6.04
CA ILE A 263 4.93 4.92 -4.57
C ILE A 263 6.30 5.44 -4.11
N ALA A 264 7.40 4.96 -4.71
CA ALA A 264 8.73 5.47 -4.39
C ALA A 264 8.86 6.98 -4.66
N ALA A 265 8.31 7.45 -5.78
CA ALA A 265 8.28 8.87 -6.14
C ALA A 265 7.48 9.72 -5.14
N VAL A 266 6.36 9.21 -4.61
CA VAL A 266 5.59 9.87 -3.53
C VAL A 266 6.45 10.05 -2.28
N GLY A 267 7.25 9.05 -1.90
CA GLY A 267 8.19 9.17 -0.78
C GLY A 267 9.25 10.25 -0.99
N ILE A 268 9.81 10.34 -2.21
CA ILE A 268 10.75 11.41 -2.59
C ILE A 268 10.04 12.77 -2.51
N ASN A 269 8.84 12.88 -3.07
CA ASN A 269 8.06 14.11 -3.06
C ASN A 269 7.73 14.56 -1.63
N SER A 270 7.45 13.63 -0.72
CA SER A 270 7.24 13.92 0.70
C SER A 270 8.44 14.61 1.33
N LEU A 271 9.67 14.18 1.03
CA LEU A 271 10.90 14.83 1.50
C LEU A 271 11.05 16.25 0.95
N ILE A 272 10.76 16.44 -0.34
CA ILE A 272 10.86 17.73 -1.03
C ILE A 272 9.83 18.73 -0.49
N GLN A 273 8.55 18.34 -0.41
CA GLN A 273 7.47 19.22 0.04
C GLN A 273 7.66 19.68 1.49
N ASN A 274 8.15 18.78 2.33
CA ASN A 274 8.45 19.11 3.72
C ASN A 274 9.82 19.80 3.90
N ARG A 275 10.51 20.15 2.80
CA ARG A 275 11.82 20.82 2.80
C ARG A 275 12.82 20.12 3.73
N THR A 276 12.82 18.77 3.70
CA THR A 276 13.75 17.99 4.52
C THR A 276 15.18 18.24 4.04
N ASN A 277 15.98 18.93 4.85
CA ASN A 277 17.36 19.24 4.50
C ASN A 277 18.23 17.98 4.66
N LEU A 278 18.61 17.36 3.54
CA LEU A 278 19.52 16.21 3.50
C LEU A 278 21.00 16.61 3.58
N GLY A 279 21.32 17.90 3.50
CA GLY A 279 22.65 18.42 3.84
C GLY A 279 22.95 18.38 5.34
N ASP A 280 21.90 18.25 6.17
CA ASP A 280 22.05 18.00 7.61
C ASP A 280 22.47 16.54 7.85
N THR A 281 23.62 16.37 8.51
CA THR A 281 24.22 15.07 8.81
C THR A 281 23.24 14.13 9.55
N ARG A 282 22.43 14.65 10.48
CA ARG A 282 21.43 13.88 11.20
C ARG A 282 20.39 13.30 10.24
N ASN A 283 19.83 14.14 9.40
CA ASN A 283 18.79 13.74 8.45
C ASN A 283 19.35 12.75 7.42
N LEU A 284 20.57 13.01 6.94
CA LEU A 284 21.26 12.13 6.01
C LEU A 284 21.47 10.73 6.61
N ILE A 285 21.92 10.62 7.87
CA ILE A 285 22.11 9.35 8.57
C ILE A 285 20.78 8.59 8.67
N ILE A 286 19.70 9.26 9.10
CA ILE A 286 18.38 8.61 9.24
C ILE A 286 17.92 8.04 7.90
N VAL A 287 17.94 8.87 6.85
CA VAL A 287 17.50 8.46 5.51
C VAL A 287 18.35 7.31 4.97
N SER A 288 19.68 7.44 5.05
CA SER A 288 20.62 6.44 4.55
C SER A 288 20.41 5.08 5.23
N LEU A 289 20.30 5.07 6.56
CA LEU A 289 20.14 3.82 7.30
C LEU A 289 18.78 3.16 7.05
N ILE A 290 17.68 3.92 6.97
CA ILE A 290 16.37 3.36 6.61
C ILE A 290 16.45 2.65 5.26
N LEU A 291 17.00 3.33 4.24
CA LEU A 291 17.09 2.78 2.88
C LEU A 291 18.06 1.60 2.81
N THR A 292 19.25 1.73 3.41
CA THR A 292 20.27 0.68 3.35
C THR A 292 19.83 -0.60 4.06
N PHE A 293 19.27 -0.49 5.26
CA PHE A 293 18.76 -1.65 6.01
C PHE A 293 17.59 -2.30 5.30
N GLY A 294 16.69 -1.50 4.74
CA GLY A 294 15.52 -2.01 4.07
C GLY A 294 15.80 -2.70 2.73
N ILE A 295 16.58 -2.05 1.85
CA ILE A 295 16.94 -2.58 0.54
C ILE A 295 17.97 -3.70 0.68
N GLY A 296 18.92 -3.54 1.60
CA GLY A 296 19.96 -4.52 1.88
C GLY A 296 19.47 -5.81 2.52
N GLY A 297 18.18 -5.90 2.88
CA GLY A 297 17.57 -7.10 3.45
C GLY A 297 18.07 -7.41 4.86
N ALA A 298 18.50 -6.39 5.63
CA ALA A 298 18.91 -6.55 7.00
C ALA A 298 17.84 -7.25 7.83
N ALA A 299 18.23 -8.25 8.60
CA ALA A 299 17.38 -9.01 9.49
C ALA A 299 18.02 -9.11 10.87
N ILE A 300 17.22 -8.98 11.91
CA ILE A 300 17.64 -9.18 13.31
C ILE A 300 16.81 -10.34 13.84
N GLU A 301 17.52 -11.37 14.34
CA GLU A 301 16.91 -12.52 14.97
C GLU A 301 16.99 -12.38 16.49
N PHE A 302 15.86 -12.49 17.15
CA PHE A 302 15.77 -12.39 18.61
C PHE A 302 14.81 -13.47 19.14
N GLY A 303 15.33 -14.43 19.90
CA GLY A 303 14.50 -15.45 20.56
C GLY A 303 13.60 -16.27 19.66
N GLY A 304 14.05 -16.61 18.43
CA GLY A 304 13.24 -17.33 17.43
C GLY A 304 12.33 -16.41 16.57
N PHE A 305 12.40 -15.11 16.80
CA PHE A 305 11.67 -14.09 16.03
C PHE A 305 12.64 -13.35 15.09
N THR A 306 12.33 -13.31 13.80
CA THR A 306 13.11 -12.56 12.80
C THR A 306 12.39 -11.28 12.41
N MET A 307 12.98 -10.15 12.73
CA MET A 307 12.53 -8.85 12.26
C MET A 307 13.37 -8.40 11.07
N ALA A 308 12.77 -8.16 9.92
CA ALA A 308 13.47 -7.84 8.69
C ALA A 308 12.70 -6.81 7.83
N GLY A 309 13.33 -6.33 6.79
CA GLY A 309 12.71 -5.52 5.74
C GLY A 309 12.20 -4.16 6.23
N ILE A 310 11.02 -3.75 5.71
CA ILE A 310 10.43 -2.42 5.93
C ILE A 310 10.16 -2.15 7.41
N GLY A 311 9.66 -3.15 8.15
CA GLY A 311 9.33 -3.02 9.58
C GLY A 311 10.56 -2.68 10.43
N LEU A 312 11.67 -3.40 10.23
CA LEU A 312 12.94 -3.12 10.91
C LEU A 312 13.46 -1.72 10.57
N SER A 313 13.42 -1.34 9.29
CA SER A 313 13.91 -0.05 8.83
C SER A 313 13.09 1.12 9.36
N ALA A 314 11.75 0.96 9.42
CA ALA A 314 10.85 1.96 9.99
C ALA A 314 11.11 2.18 11.48
N LEU A 315 11.26 1.08 12.25
CA LEU A 315 11.61 1.16 13.67
C LEU A 315 12.97 1.80 13.90
N LEU A 316 13.97 1.42 13.09
CA LEU A 316 15.31 2.04 13.14
C LEU A 316 15.22 3.54 12.88
N GLY A 317 14.46 3.96 11.88
CA GLY A 317 14.26 5.38 11.57
C GLY A 317 13.62 6.15 12.72
N VAL A 318 12.57 5.59 13.35
CA VAL A 318 11.94 6.18 14.53
C VAL A 318 12.91 6.25 15.70
N PHE A 319 13.64 5.17 15.97
CA PHE A 319 14.64 5.12 17.04
C PHE A 319 15.73 6.18 16.83
N LEU A 320 16.32 6.27 15.65
CA LEU A 320 17.34 7.28 15.32
C LEU A 320 16.78 8.69 15.44
N ASN A 321 15.54 8.91 15.01
CA ASN A 321 14.90 10.22 15.16
C ASN A 321 14.72 10.65 16.62
N LEU A 322 14.51 9.70 17.53
CA LEU A 322 14.39 9.99 18.95
C LEU A 322 15.74 10.18 19.67
N VAL A 323 16.76 9.42 19.28
CA VAL A 323 18.06 9.36 19.95
C VAL A 323 19.05 10.40 19.43
N LEU A 324 19.09 10.63 18.10
CA LEU A 324 20.02 11.57 17.52
C LEU A 324 19.70 13.01 17.92
N PRO A 325 20.70 13.80 18.33
CA PRO A 325 20.51 15.19 18.70
C PRO A 325 19.91 15.99 17.55
N LYS A 326 19.01 16.91 17.86
CA LYS A 326 18.48 17.82 16.85
C LYS A 326 19.63 18.68 16.31
N SER A 327 19.69 18.82 14.98
CA SER A 327 20.64 19.72 14.35
C SER A 327 20.49 21.11 14.94
N LYS A 328 21.61 21.67 15.36
CA LYS A 328 21.68 23.11 15.57
C LYS A 328 21.67 23.72 14.17
N THR A 329 20.56 24.34 13.77
CA THR A 329 20.54 25.18 12.57
C THR A 329 21.68 26.16 12.75
N LEU A 330 22.78 25.98 11.98
CA LEU A 330 23.74 27.01 11.77
C LEU A 330 22.99 28.16 11.09
N PRO A 331 23.16 29.39 11.59
CA PRO A 331 22.46 30.56 11.09
C PRO A 331 22.75 30.85 9.61
#